data_e296374687123918d3b5808953948a59
#
_entry.id   e296374687123918d3b5808953948a59
#
_cell.length_a   1.000
_cell.length_b   1.000
_cell.length_c   1.000
_cell.angle_alpha   90.00
_cell.angle_beta   90.00
_cell.angle_gamma   90.00
#
_symmetry.space_group_name_H-M   'P 1'
#
loop_
_entity.id
_entity.type
_entity.pdbx_description
1 polymer ?
#
loop_
_entity_poly.entity_id
_entity_poly.type
_entity_poly.pdbx_seq_one_letter_code
_entity_poly.pdbx_strand_id
1 'polypeptide(L)'
;LQGDWSSDVCSSDLIAQSAIRSLDPAVAPGTQALLAKADFPNPTGVLRNGLRTRTTVVLDARDQLSVPFAAVTQISGQSFVYVAGSLAELAQRPGQAQLDTLRNLPPSTLFALQTPVLLGPLQNNRYPVLSGLKSGQNVITTNLINLRHGLPVRLY
;
A
#
# COMPACT_ATOMS: atom_id res chain seq x y z
N LEU A 1 -9.94 4.38 18.96
CA LEU A 1 -9.47 4.00 17.64
C LEU A 1 -8.06 3.43 17.76
N GLN A 2 -7.99 2.12 17.87
CA GLN A 2 -6.77 1.35 17.88
C GLN A 2 -6.52 0.92 16.43
N GLY A 3 -5.86 1.77 15.66
CA GLY A 3 -5.37 1.42 14.33
C GLY A 3 -4.05 0.67 14.47
N ASP A 4 -4.01 -0.56 14.00
CA ASP A 4 -2.81 -1.38 13.91
C ASP A 4 -1.87 -0.77 12.85
N TRP A 5 -0.82 -0.11 13.31
CA TRP A 5 0.16 0.61 12.49
C TRP A 5 1.39 -0.24 12.25
N SER A 6 1.21 -1.48 11.91
CA SER A 6 2.34 -2.33 11.53
C SER A 6 2.61 -2.23 10.03
N SER A 7 3.39 -1.26 9.61
CA SER A 7 4.29 -1.45 8.48
C SER A 7 5.41 -0.42 8.50
N ASP A 8 6.62 -0.90 8.74
CA ASP A 8 7.92 -0.30 8.41
C ASP A 8 8.48 0.82 9.30
N VAL A 9 7.92 1.09 10.45
CA VAL A 9 8.71 1.62 11.57
C VAL A 9 9.07 0.43 12.43
N CYS A 10 10.36 0.08 12.54
CA CYS A 10 10.80 -0.91 13.51
C CYS A 10 10.17 -0.54 14.85
N SER A 11 9.27 -1.36 15.36
CA SER A 11 8.53 -1.08 16.60
C SER A 11 9.43 -0.92 17.81
N SER A 12 10.74 -1.23 17.67
CA SER A 12 11.79 -1.01 18.64
C SER A 12 12.16 0.46 18.85
N ASP A 13 11.86 1.35 17.91
CA ASP A 13 12.23 2.77 17.97
C ASP A 13 11.09 3.68 18.42
N LEU A 14 9.87 3.15 18.54
CA LEU A 14 8.72 3.93 18.99
C LEU A 14 8.75 4.07 20.52
N ILE A 15 9.07 5.26 21.02
CA ILE A 15 9.17 5.55 22.44
C ILE A 15 7.78 5.82 23.06
N ALA A 16 6.93 6.55 22.35
CA ALA A 16 5.59 6.90 22.84
C ALA A 16 4.66 7.26 21.69
N GLN A 17 3.36 7.00 21.88
CA GLN A 17 2.29 7.38 20.98
C GLN A 17 1.17 8.07 21.74
N SER A 18 0.63 9.16 21.17
CA SER A 18 -0.48 9.90 21.76
C SER A 18 -1.26 10.67 20.70
N ALA A 19 -2.48 11.05 21.02
CA ALA A 19 -3.27 11.94 20.17
C ALA A 19 -2.85 13.40 20.36
N ILE A 20 -2.95 14.19 19.30
CA ILE A 20 -2.80 15.65 19.39
C ILE A 20 -3.96 16.19 20.22
N ARG A 21 -3.64 16.87 21.33
CA ARG A 21 -4.63 17.45 22.24
C ARG A 21 -5.12 18.81 21.76
N SER A 22 -4.23 19.62 21.22
CA SER A 22 -4.58 20.91 20.68
C SER A 22 -3.64 21.36 19.59
N LEU A 23 -4.18 22.11 18.65
CA LEU A 23 -3.47 22.87 17.62
C LEU A 23 -3.65 24.35 17.92
N ASP A 24 -2.55 25.08 17.88
CA ASP A 24 -2.62 26.53 18.02
C ASP A 24 -3.28 27.12 16.76
N PRO A 25 -4.33 27.96 16.90
CA PRO A 25 -4.99 28.56 15.74
C PRO A 25 -4.12 29.58 15.00
N ALA A 26 -3.05 30.07 15.63
CA ALA A 26 -2.17 31.05 15.05
C ALA A 26 -0.88 30.41 14.51
N VAL A 27 -0.55 30.75 13.27
CA VAL A 27 0.76 30.44 12.70
C VAL A 27 1.79 31.43 13.23
N ALA A 28 2.89 30.94 13.79
CA ALA A 28 3.93 31.79 14.37
C ALA A 28 4.56 32.69 13.28
N PRO A 29 4.54 34.02 13.45
CA PRO A 29 5.18 34.94 12.52
C PRO A 29 6.67 34.65 12.41
N GLY A 30 7.18 34.43 11.19
CA GLY A 30 8.61 34.20 10.94
C GLY A 30 9.02 32.73 10.78
N THR A 31 8.35 31.79 11.41
CA THR A 31 8.66 30.34 11.24
C THR A 31 7.66 29.62 10.33
N GLN A 32 6.50 30.20 10.08
CA GLN A 32 5.38 29.58 9.36
C GLN A 32 5.01 28.20 9.93
N ALA A 33 5.23 28.02 11.22
CA ALA A 33 4.99 26.77 11.93
C ALA A 33 3.70 26.85 12.75
N LEU A 34 2.99 25.74 12.82
CA LEU A 34 1.82 25.54 13.65
C LEU A 34 2.24 24.77 14.92
N LEU A 35 1.87 25.24 16.10
CA LEU A 35 2.15 24.55 17.34
C LEU A 35 1.10 23.47 17.59
N ALA A 36 1.55 22.22 17.63
CA ALA A 36 0.74 21.07 18.04
C ALA A 36 1.19 20.61 19.43
N LYS A 37 0.24 20.31 20.31
CA LYS A 37 0.51 19.81 21.67
C LYS A 37 -0.08 18.41 21.83
N ALA A 38 0.71 17.50 22.40
CA ALA A 38 0.28 16.16 22.74
C ALA A 38 0.85 15.80 24.13
N ASP A 39 0.08 15.05 24.90
CA ASP A 39 0.47 14.60 26.23
C ASP A 39 0.93 13.14 26.16
N PHE A 40 2.10 12.83 26.65
CA PHE A 40 2.66 11.49 26.69
C PHE A 40 2.86 11.01 28.11
N PRO A 41 2.37 9.82 28.48
CA PRO A 41 2.74 9.20 29.74
C PRO A 41 4.23 8.87 29.72
N ASN A 42 4.96 9.20 30.80
CA ASN A 42 6.39 8.97 30.91
C ASN A 42 6.72 8.18 32.20
N PRO A 43 6.20 6.94 32.35
CA PRO A 43 6.34 6.17 33.58
C PRO A 43 7.80 5.76 33.86
N THR A 44 8.61 5.63 32.83
CA THR A 44 10.03 5.22 32.96
C THR A 44 11.00 6.39 33.03
N GLY A 45 10.51 7.63 32.90
CA GLY A 45 11.36 8.82 32.95
C GLY A 45 12.33 8.98 31.77
N VAL A 46 12.15 8.23 30.70
CA VAL A 46 13.02 8.28 29.51
C VAL A 46 12.90 9.61 28.78
N LEU A 47 11.70 10.20 28.75
CA LEU A 47 11.47 11.49 28.14
C LEU A 47 11.87 12.60 29.12
N ARG A 48 12.87 13.40 28.74
CA ARG A 48 13.37 14.53 29.55
C ARG A 48 12.97 15.85 28.90
N ASN A 49 12.81 16.87 29.73
CA ASN A 49 12.58 18.24 29.27
C ASN A 49 13.73 18.70 28.35
N GLY A 50 13.40 19.36 27.24
CA GLY A 50 14.38 19.83 26.26
C GLY A 50 14.89 18.75 25.28
N LEU A 51 14.43 17.50 25.40
CA LEU A 51 14.81 16.44 24.47
C LEU A 51 14.27 16.73 23.07
N ARG A 52 15.14 16.61 22.06
CA ARG A 52 14.71 16.61 20.65
C ARG A 52 14.31 15.21 20.24
N THR A 53 13.13 15.08 19.69
CA THR A 53 12.59 13.80 19.21
C THR A 53 12.22 13.90 17.74
N ARG A 54 12.24 12.75 17.05
CA ARG A 54 11.60 12.63 15.74
C ARG A 54 10.13 12.30 15.99
N THR A 55 9.24 13.11 15.43
CA THR A 55 7.79 12.92 15.59
C THR A 55 7.16 12.67 14.23
N THR A 56 6.36 11.62 14.12
CA THR A 56 5.51 11.37 12.97
C THR A 56 4.09 11.77 13.32
N VAL A 57 3.55 12.72 12.58
CA VAL A 57 2.15 13.16 12.74
C VAL A 57 1.31 12.45 11.69
N VAL A 58 0.33 11.69 12.16
CA VAL A 58 -0.63 11.02 11.29
C VAL A 58 -1.87 11.91 11.16
N LEU A 59 -2.09 12.45 9.98
CA LEU A 59 -3.20 13.36 9.72
C LEU A 59 -4.48 12.63 9.33
N ASP A 60 -4.35 11.47 8.70
CA ASP A 60 -5.48 10.66 8.27
C ASP A 60 -5.09 9.18 8.33
N ALA A 61 -5.96 8.38 8.92
CA ALA A 61 -5.81 6.95 9.01
C ALA A 61 -7.06 6.29 8.45
N ARG A 62 -6.96 5.69 7.30
CA ARG A 62 -8.05 4.96 6.65
C ARG A 62 -7.58 3.59 6.25
N ASP A 63 -8.43 2.61 6.44
CA ASP A 63 -8.24 1.28 5.84
C ASP A 63 -8.34 1.44 4.33
N GLN A 64 -7.21 1.40 3.66
CA GLN A 64 -7.14 1.52 2.21
C GLN A 64 -6.33 0.38 1.61
N LEU A 65 -6.89 -0.21 0.57
CA LEU A 65 -6.18 -1.21 -0.20
C LEU A 65 -4.89 -0.61 -0.74
N SER A 66 -3.78 -1.29 -0.57
CA SER A 66 -2.49 -0.82 -1.06
C SER A 66 -1.70 -1.94 -1.72
N VAL A 67 -0.88 -1.58 -2.71
CA VAL A 67 0.01 -2.51 -3.42
C VAL A 67 1.46 -2.08 -3.25
N PRO A 68 2.42 -3.01 -3.13
CA PRO A 68 3.84 -2.68 -3.10
C PRO A 68 4.27 -1.94 -4.37
N PHE A 69 5.20 -1.02 -4.25
CA PHE A 69 5.81 -0.33 -5.41
C PHE A 69 6.29 -1.33 -6.47
N ALA A 70 6.93 -2.43 -6.03
CA ALA A 70 7.46 -3.46 -6.91
C ALA A 70 6.40 -4.22 -7.72
N ALA A 71 5.11 -4.13 -7.36
CA ALA A 71 4.02 -4.81 -8.08
C ALA A 71 3.43 -3.96 -9.21
N VAL A 72 3.80 -2.69 -9.31
CA VAL A 72 3.20 -1.75 -10.26
C VAL A 72 4.06 -1.67 -11.52
N THR A 73 3.41 -1.85 -12.66
CA THR A 73 4.01 -1.64 -13.98
C THR A 73 3.32 -0.48 -14.68
N GLN A 74 4.09 0.38 -15.31
CA GLN A 74 3.55 1.49 -16.11
C GLN A 74 3.76 1.21 -17.60
N ILE A 75 2.69 1.34 -18.37
CA ILE A 75 2.70 1.18 -19.82
C ILE A 75 1.96 2.38 -20.42
N SER A 76 2.62 3.15 -21.25
CA SER A 76 2.04 4.32 -21.94
C SER A 76 1.34 5.31 -20.97
N GLY A 77 1.92 5.53 -19.78
CA GLY A 77 1.38 6.44 -18.78
C GLY A 77 0.23 5.87 -17.92
N GLN A 78 -0.19 4.64 -18.16
CA GLN A 78 -1.20 3.96 -17.37
C GLN A 78 -0.54 2.94 -16.42
N SER A 79 -1.02 2.90 -15.17
CA SER A 79 -0.54 1.95 -14.16
C SER A 79 -1.33 0.65 -14.21
N PHE A 80 -0.62 -0.47 -14.14
CA PHE A 80 -1.16 -1.81 -14.13
C PHE A 80 -0.55 -2.63 -13.00
N VAL A 81 -1.29 -3.61 -12.54
CA VAL A 81 -0.80 -4.69 -11.70
C VAL A 81 -1.19 -6.03 -12.30
N TYR A 82 -0.42 -7.07 -12.02
CA TYR A 82 -0.77 -8.42 -12.40
C TYR A 82 -1.41 -9.13 -11.21
N VAL A 83 -2.62 -9.60 -11.41
CA VAL A 83 -3.39 -10.37 -10.42
C VAL A 83 -3.36 -11.84 -10.83
N ALA A 84 -3.08 -12.74 -9.89
CA ALA A 84 -3.22 -14.17 -10.13
C ALA A 84 -4.70 -14.55 -10.08
N GLY A 85 -5.27 -14.91 -11.20
CA GLY A 85 -6.68 -15.25 -11.33
C GLY A 85 -6.92 -16.57 -12.05
N SER A 86 -8.16 -17.04 -12.02
CA SER A 86 -8.62 -18.28 -12.67
C SER A 86 -8.82 -18.11 -14.17
N LEU A 87 -8.93 -19.24 -14.88
CA LEU A 87 -9.29 -19.25 -16.31
C LEU A 87 -10.66 -18.57 -16.56
N ALA A 88 -11.60 -18.72 -15.63
CA ALA A 88 -12.93 -18.09 -15.75
C ALA A 88 -12.84 -16.55 -15.71
N GLU A 89 -11.97 -16.01 -14.85
CA GLU A 89 -11.71 -14.57 -14.79
C GLU A 89 -10.97 -14.07 -16.04
N LEU A 90 -10.01 -14.86 -16.54
CA LEU A 90 -9.32 -14.56 -17.79
C LEU A 90 -10.31 -14.54 -18.97
N ALA A 91 -11.27 -15.46 -19.01
CA ALA A 91 -12.28 -15.53 -20.07
C ALA A 91 -13.20 -14.30 -20.11
N GLN A 92 -13.41 -13.62 -18.98
CA GLN A 92 -14.16 -12.36 -18.94
C GLN A 92 -13.41 -11.19 -19.58
N ARG A 93 -12.07 -11.26 -19.63
CA ARG A 93 -11.19 -10.24 -20.21
C ARG A 93 -10.03 -10.91 -20.96
N PRO A 94 -10.29 -11.59 -22.06
CA PRO A 94 -9.30 -12.44 -22.72
C PRO A 94 -8.12 -11.66 -23.31
N GLY A 95 -8.32 -10.40 -23.68
CA GLY A 95 -7.30 -9.61 -24.37
C GLY A 95 -6.78 -10.33 -25.61
N GLN A 96 -5.46 -10.56 -25.67
CA GLN A 96 -4.81 -11.33 -26.75
C GLN A 96 -4.53 -12.80 -26.36
N ALA A 97 -5.05 -13.28 -25.21
CA ALA A 97 -4.83 -14.65 -24.75
C ALA A 97 -5.64 -15.65 -25.60
N GLN A 98 -4.96 -16.70 -26.06
CA GLN A 98 -5.61 -17.78 -26.82
C GLN A 98 -6.29 -18.77 -25.87
N LEU A 99 -7.54 -18.52 -25.51
CA LEU A 99 -8.29 -19.29 -24.52
C LEU A 99 -8.38 -20.79 -24.85
N ASP A 100 -8.44 -21.16 -26.13
CA ASP A 100 -8.60 -22.56 -26.54
C ASP A 100 -7.38 -23.40 -26.16
N THR A 101 -6.18 -22.85 -26.26
CA THR A 101 -4.95 -23.52 -25.81
C THR A 101 -4.87 -23.59 -24.29
N LEU A 102 -5.38 -22.60 -23.58
CA LEU A 102 -5.32 -22.52 -22.11
C LEU A 102 -6.34 -23.43 -21.41
N ARG A 103 -7.43 -23.78 -22.10
CA ARG A 103 -8.44 -24.73 -21.58
C ARG A 103 -7.93 -26.14 -21.36
N ASN A 104 -6.84 -26.53 -22.02
CA ASN A 104 -6.21 -27.84 -21.87
C ASN A 104 -5.31 -27.93 -20.62
N LEU A 105 -5.09 -26.82 -19.91
CA LEU A 105 -4.31 -26.79 -18.68
C LEU A 105 -5.16 -27.24 -17.47
N PRO A 106 -4.52 -27.75 -16.40
CA PRO A 106 -5.22 -28.15 -15.19
C PRO A 106 -6.11 -27.02 -14.65
N PRO A 107 -7.31 -27.33 -14.12
CA PRO A 107 -8.26 -26.32 -13.64
C PRO A 107 -7.73 -25.48 -12.47
N SER A 108 -6.70 -25.99 -11.76
CA SER A 108 -6.00 -25.27 -10.69
C SER A 108 -4.95 -24.27 -11.17
N THR A 109 -4.73 -24.18 -12.50
CA THR A 109 -3.75 -23.26 -13.07
C THR A 109 -4.22 -21.81 -12.89
N LEU A 110 -3.34 -20.97 -12.32
CA LEU A 110 -3.58 -19.54 -12.24
C LEU A 110 -2.92 -18.81 -13.40
N PHE A 111 -3.50 -17.70 -13.78
CA PHE A 111 -3.06 -16.87 -14.90
C PHE A 111 -2.77 -15.44 -14.43
N ALA A 112 -1.78 -14.82 -15.02
CA ALA A 112 -1.49 -13.40 -14.80
C ALA A 112 -2.52 -12.53 -15.52
N LEU A 113 -3.37 -11.87 -14.75
CA LEU A 113 -4.38 -10.94 -15.25
C LEU A 113 -3.84 -9.52 -15.13
N GLN A 114 -3.51 -8.90 -16.26
CA GLN A 114 -3.13 -7.50 -16.30
C GLN A 114 -4.36 -6.64 -15.99
N THR A 115 -4.32 -5.96 -14.84
CA THR A 115 -5.45 -5.17 -14.33
C THR A 115 -5.05 -3.70 -14.26
N PRO A 116 -5.74 -2.81 -14.95
CA PRO A 116 -5.50 -1.38 -14.84
C PRO A 116 -5.92 -0.89 -13.45
N VAL A 117 -5.10 -0.02 -12.87
CA VAL A 117 -5.32 0.51 -11.52
C VAL A 117 -5.13 2.02 -11.50
N LEU A 118 -5.94 2.68 -10.69
CA LEU A 118 -5.74 4.06 -10.31
C LEU A 118 -5.09 4.09 -8.93
N LEU A 119 -3.92 4.72 -8.85
CA LEU A 119 -3.10 4.75 -7.65
C LEU A 119 -3.03 6.16 -7.08
N GLY A 120 -2.97 6.27 -5.77
CA GLY A 120 -2.63 7.51 -5.09
C GLY A 120 -1.12 7.72 -4.97
N PRO A 121 -0.68 8.77 -4.25
CA PRO A 121 0.74 9.06 -4.07
C PRO A 121 1.45 7.94 -3.31
N LEU A 122 2.71 7.68 -3.67
CA LEU A 122 3.54 6.67 -3.02
C LEU A 122 3.74 7.03 -1.54
N GLN A 123 3.45 6.09 -0.65
CA GLN A 123 3.63 6.21 0.79
C GLN A 123 4.27 4.92 1.32
N ASN A 124 5.34 5.03 2.11
CA ASN A 124 5.99 3.87 2.74
C ASN A 124 6.24 2.71 1.77
N ASN A 125 6.77 2.98 0.57
CA ASN A 125 7.03 1.99 -0.47
C ASN A 125 5.79 1.21 -0.97
N ARG A 126 4.60 1.76 -0.75
CA ARG A 126 3.31 1.22 -1.21
C ARG A 126 2.47 2.31 -1.87
N TYR A 127 1.71 1.90 -2.88
CA TYR A 127 0.71 2.77 -3.49
C TYR A 127 -0.67 2.46 -2.92
N PRO A 128 -1.40 3.46 -2.41
CA PRO A 128 -2.82 3.30 -2.12
C PRO A 128 -3.58 3.09 -3.44
N VAL A 129 -4.48 2.11 -3.46
CA VAL A 129 -5.29 1.79 -4.63
C VAL A 129 -6.60 2.55 -4.52
N LEU A 130 -6.83 3.47 -5.45
CA LEU A 130 -8.07 4.24 -5.52
C LEU A 130 -9.17 3.47 -6.27
N SER A 131 -8.78 2.70 -7.30
CA SER A 131 -9.70 1.82 -8.05
C SER A 131 -8.94 0.77 -8.86
N GLY A 132 -9.66 -0.26 -9.31
CA GLY A 132 -9.13 -1.32 -10.18
C GLY A 132 -8.84 -2.65 -9.49
N LEU A 133 -8.71 -2.70 -8.16
CA LEU A 133 -8.53 -3.93 -7.40
C LEU A 133 -9.63 -4.13 -6.36
N LYS A 134 -9.82 -5.39 -5.97
CA LYS A 134 -10.70 -5.79 -4.86
C LYS A 134 -9.85 -6.39 -3.74
N SER A 135 -10.35 -6.26 -2.50
CA SER A 135 -9.73 -6.93 -1.35
C SER A 135 -9.73 -8.45 -1.55
N GLY A 136 -8.66 -9.11 -1.12
CA GLY A 136 -8.48 -10.56 -1.25
C GLY A 136 -7.88 -11.03 -2.58
N GLN A 137 -7.59 -10.14 -3.54
CA GLN A 137 -6.89 -10.52 -4.76
C GLN A 137 -5.40 -10.69 -4.53
N ASN A 138 -4.82 -11.75 -5.10
CA ASN A 138 -3.37 -12.02 -5.04
C ASN A 138 -2.64 -11.23 -6.13
N VAL A 139 -1.85 -10.26 -5.75
CA VAL A 139 -1.04 -9.44 -6.65
C VAL A 139 0.35 -10.05 -6.81
N ILE A 140 0.81 -10.19 -8.05
CA ILE A 140 2.13 -10.72 -8.36
C ILE A 140 3.15 -9.61 -8.21
N THR A 141 4.21 -9.86 -7.43
CA THR A 141 5.25 -8.88 -7.10
C THR A 141 6.61 -9.19 -7.72
N THR A 142 6.79 -10.38 -8.28
CA THR A 142 8.08 -10.85 -8.79
C THR A 142 8.00 -11.15 -10.29
N ASN A 143 9.16 -11.03 -10.98
CA ASN A 143 9.33 -11.37 -12.39
C ASN A 143 8.38 -10.65 -13.37
N LEU A 144 7.99 -9.44 -13.06
CA LEU A 144 6.98 -8.67 -13.82
C LEU A 144 7.39 -8.40 -15.28
N ILE A 145 8.70 -8.30 -15.55
CA ILE A 145 9.23 -8.00 -16.88
C ILE A 145 8.84 -9.06 -17.91
N ASN A 146 8.73 -10.31 -17.47
CA ASN A 146 8.40 -11.44 -18.33
C ASN A 146 6.90 -11.77 -18.32
N LEU A 147 6.11 -11.09 -17.49
CA LEU A 147 4.68 -11.33 -17.41
C LEU A 147 3.94 -10.71 -18.60
N ARG A 148 3.00 -11.47 -19.11
CA ARG A 148 2.01 -11.02 -20.09
C ARG A 148 0.63 -11.46 -19.63
N HIS A 149 -0.38 -10.73 -20.07
CA HIS A 149 -1.76 -11.09 -19.80
C HIS A 149 -2.07 -12.51 -20.30
N GLY A 150 -2.64 -13.35 -19.44
CA GLY A 150 -2.96 -14.75 -19.76
C GLY A 150 -1.80 -15.74 -19.60
N LEU A 151 -0.62 -15.32 -19.14
CA LEU A 151 0.47 -16.24 -18.87
C LEU A 151 0.17 -17.11 -17.65
N PRO A 152 0.34 -18.45 -17.71
CA PRO A 152 0.19 -19.31 -16.52
C PRO A 152 1.26 -19.00 -15.49
N VAL A 153 0.84 -18.91 -14.20
CA VAL A 153 1.70 -18.58 -13.07
C VAL A 153 1.50 -19.56 -11.93
N ARG A 154 2.51 -19.70 -11.07
CA ARG A 154 2.45 -20.46 -9.82
C ARG A 154 2.71 -19.52 -8.65
N LEU A 155 1.97 -19.70 -7.57
CA LEU A 155 2.24 -19.05 -6.30
C LEU A 155 3.28 -19.88 -5.54
N TYR A 156 4.27 -19.20 -4.97
CA TYR A 156 5.28 -19.78 -4.09
C TYR A 156 5.06 -19.28 -2.67
#